data_baf7833d178c77acad8a29095dab615a
#
_entry.id   baf7833d178c77acad8a29095dab615a
#
_cell.length_a   1.000
_cell.length_b   1.000
_cell.length_c   1.000
_cell.angle_alpha   90.00
_cell.angle_beta   90.00
_cell.angle_gamma   90.00
#
_symmetry.space_group_name_H-M   'P 1'
#
loop_
_entity.id
_entity.type
_entity.pdbx_description
1 polymer ?
#
loop_
_entity_poly.entity_id
_entity_poly.type
_entity_poly.pdbx_seq_one_letter_code
_entity_poly.pdbx_strand_id
1 'polypeptide(L)'
;MTNTVPEINSPTGATESSATPATITFADFGLDPKIQKAVSEQGYNTPTPIQAQAIPHVLAGSDLMGAAQTGTGKTAAFVLPIIQKILRHASSSASPARHPIRALVLTPTRELAVQVAENAASYSKHTDLRAAVVYGGVDMKEQVATLRNGVEILIATPGRLLDHIGSKVANLSQVEILVLDEADRMLDMGFLPDLQRIIDLIPTQRQTLLFSATFSPEIKKLAQSYLRTPVTVEVARQNAAADTVKQVVHMVASADKQRAIVRVLEARTRQGLSRQCIIFTNSRLGCAKLARALERDGIKAGAIHGDKSQGERTLTLDAFKSGVIEVLVATDVAARGLDIPSMPCVINHELPYNAEDFIHRIGRTGRAGSTGDAIALVDASEKRLLDDIEKLMKRKLDVQSLPEGSSSSSPVSSRASSRSDVPAKMSDPFFYKPYEPSAAPQSSSVATNSAEKKVGITPARPLVGALLGGFKKK
;
A
#
# COMPACT_ATOMS: atom_id res chain seq x y z
N MET A 1 -65.34 -55.95 26.57
CA MET A 1 -65.40 -54.65 25.86
C MET A 1 -63.96 -54.21 25.59
N THR A 2 -63.48 -54.61 24.46
CA THR A 2 -62.06 -54.36 24.03
C THR A 2 -62.13 -53.24 23.02
N ASN A 3 -61.47 -52.10 23.36
CA ASN A 3 -61.28 -50.96 22.47
C ASN A 3 -60.00 -51.14 21.66
N THR A 4 -60.16 -51.35 20.38
CA THR A 4 -59.19 -51.40 19.38
C THR A 4 -58.94 -49.97 18.83
N VAL A 5 -57.67 -49.43 18.94
CA VAL A 5 -57.25 -48.16 18.37
C VAL A 5 -56.73 -48.47 16.97
N PRO A 6 -57.02 -47.71 15.90
CA PRO A 6 -56.51 -47.95 14.57
C PRO A 6 -55.07 -47.30 14.45
N GLU A 7 -54.15 -48.06 13.88
CA GLU A 7 -52.82 -47.62 13.43
C GLU A 7 -52.93 -46.58 12.29
N ILE A 8 -52.31 -45.44 12.46
CA ILE A 8 -52.15 -44.42 11.41
C ILE A 8 -50.85 -44.71 10.67
N ASN A 9 -50.98 -45.13 9.41
CA ASN A 9 -49.91 -45.27 8.44
C ASN A 9 -49.21 -43.92 8.18
N SER A 10 -47.91 -43.80 8.48
CA SER A 10 -47.06 -42.71 8.06
C SER A 10 -46.69 -42.85 6.57
N PRO A 11 -46.79 -41.82 5.75
CA PRO A 11 -46.29 -41.90 4.38
C PRO A 11 -44.77 -41.79 4.35
N THR A 12 -44.18 -42.75 3.72
CA THR A 12 -42.77 -42.90 3.35
C THR A 12 -42.28 -41.80 2.40
N GLY A 13 -41.10 -41.25 2.68
CA GLY A 13 -40.18 -40.88 1.63
C GLY A 13 -40.38 -39.52 0.97
N ALA A 14 -40.00 -38.42 1.66
CA ALA A 14 -39.54 -37.24 0.97
C ALA A 14 -38.00 -37.38 0.79
N THR A 15 -37.56 -37.71 -0.41
CA THR A 15 -36.20 -37.62 -0.84
C THR A 15 -35.81 -36.14 -0.84
N GLU A 16 -35.15 -35.66 0.21
CA GLU A 16 -34.48 -34.38 0.16
C GLU A 16 -33.36 -34.47 -0.91
N SER A 17 -33.68 -33.94 -2.08
CA SER A 17 -32.71 -33.63 -3.11
C SER A 17 -31.73 -32.58 -2.53
N SER A 18 -30.59 -33.03 -2.09
CA SER A 18 -29.45 -32.15 -1.78
C SER A 18 -29.00 -31.51 -3.10
N ALA A 19 -29.66 -30.45 -3.50
CA ALA A 19 -29.17 -29.57 -4.56
C ALA A 19 -27.88 -28.96 -4.09
N THR A 20 -26.75 -29.45 -4.61
CA THR A 20 -25.46 -28.80 -4.51
C THR A 20 -25.65 -27.35 -4.94
N PRO A 21 -25.26 -26.33 -4.12
CA PRO A 21 -25.45 -24.95 -4.52
C PRO A 21 -24.73 -24.73 -5.85
N ALA A 22 -25.48 -24.26 -6.85
CA ALA A 22 -24.96 -24.01 -8.18
C ALA A 22 -23.77 -23.06 -8.06
N THR A 23 -22.59 -23.49 -8.50
CA THR A 23 -21.38 -22.69 -8.46
C THR A 23 -21.53 -21.55 -9.47
N ILE A 24 -21.70 -20.32 -8.99
CA ILE A 24 -21.79 -19.12 -9.84
C ILE A 24 -20.49 -18.98 -10.62
N THR A 25 -20.59 -18.71 -11.92
CA THR A 25 -19.45 -18.46 -12.82
C THR A 25 -19.49 -17.03 -13.34
N PHE A 26 -18.41 -16.55 -13.96
CA PHE A 26 -18.40 -15.22 -14.60
C PHE A 26 -19.37 -15.11 -15.78
N ALA A 27 -19.75 -16.23 -16.41
CA ALA A 27 -20.74 -16.25 -17.48
C ALA A 27 -22.15 -15.85 -16.99
N ASP A 28 -22.45 -16.14 -15.73
CA ASP A 28 -23.77 -15.88 -15.13
C ASP A 28 -24.04 -14.38 -14.89
N PHE A 29 -22.98 -13.52 -14.97
CA PHE A 29 -23.13 -12.07 -14.84
C PHE A 29 -23.62 -11.38 -16.13
N GLY A 30 -23.74 -12.07 -17.24
CA GLY A 30 -24.18 -11.48 -18.50
C GLY A 30 -23.22 -10.42 -19.06
N LEU A 31 -21.91 -10.55 -18.79
CA LEU A 31 -20.90 -9.65 -19.32
C LEU A 31 -20.73 -9.84 -20.83
N ASP A 32 -20.36 -8.77 -21.53
CA ASP A 32 -20.06 -8.81 -22.96
C ASP A 32 -19.00 -9.89 -23.29
N PRO A 33 -19.10 -10.61 -24.41
CA PRO A 33 -18.15 -11.64 -24.81
C PRO A 33 -16.69 -11.18 -24.83
N LYS A 34 -16.42 -9.90 -25.15
CA LYS A 34 -15.09 -9.30 -25.12
C LYS A 34 -14.50 -9.25 -23.71
N ILE A 35 -15.35 -8.94 -22.72
CA ILE A 35 -14.97 -8.91 -21.30
C ILE A 35 -14.79 -10.33 -20.78
N GLN A 36 -15.70 -11.25 -21.12
CA GLN A 36 -15.61 -12.65 -20.71
C GLN A 36 -14.31 -13.29 -21.24
N LYS A 37 -13.94 -12.98 -22.50
CA LYS A 37 -12.67 -13.44 -23.07
C LYS A 37 -11.48 -12.92 -22.28
N ALA A 38 -11.45 -11.63 -21.91
CA ALA A 38 -10.37 -11.06 -21.10
C ALA A 38 -10.28 -11.72 -19.71
N VAL A 39 -11.42 -11.98 -19.06
CA VAL A 39 -11.51 -12.68 -17.78
C VAL A 39 -10.96 -14.10 -17.87
N SER A 40 -11.32 -14.85 -18.93
CA SER A 40 -10.83 -16.20 -19.18
C SER A 40 -9.32 -16.24 -19.44
N GLU A 41 -8.77 -15.26 -20.18
CA GLU A 41 -7.32 -15.11 -20.42
C GLU A 41 -6.53 -14.86 -19.12
N GLN A 42 -7.17 -14.30 -18.08
CA GLN A 42 -6.58 -14.15 -16.75
C GLN A 42 -6.70 -15.43 -15.88
N GLY A 43 -7.31 -16.48 -16.39
CA GLY A 43 -7.52 -17.72 -15.66
C GLY A 43 -8.63 -17.66 -14.60
N TYR A 44 -9.51 -16.66 -14.65
CA TYR A 44 -10.60 -16.52 -13.69
C TYR A 44 -11.79 -17.39 -14.11
N ASN A 45 -12.03 -18.44 -13.37
CA ASN A 45 -13.14 -19.37 -13.62
C ASN A 45 -14.33 -19.10 -12.71
N THR A 46 -14.09 -18.97 -11.42
CA THR A 46 -15.09 -18.78 -10.39
C THR A 46 -14.94 -17.43 -9.72
N PRO A 47 -16.00 -16.63 -9.58
CA PRO A 47 -15.91 -15.35 -8.88
C PRO A 47 -15.66 -15.55 -7.39
N THR A 48 -14.85 -14.66 -6.82
CA THR A 48 -14.67 -14.60 -5.36
C THR A 48 -15.97 -14.13 -4.67
N PRO A 49 -16.13 -14.36 -3.35
CA PRO A 49 -17.33 -13.94 -2.65
C PRO A 49 -17.70 -12.46 -2.82
N ILE A 50 -16.71 -11.56 -2.82
CA ILE A 50 -16.95 -10.12 -3.05
C ILE A 50 -17.39 -9.85 -4.50
N GLN A 51 -16.84 -10.56 -5.47
CA GLN A 51 -17.22 -10.43 -6.88
C GLN A 51 -18.64 -10.94 -7.11
N ALA A 52 -18.95 -12.12 -6.58
CA ALA A 52 -20.27 -12.72 -6.71
C ALA A 52 -21.40 -11.83 -6.15
N GLN A 53 -21.14 -11.15 -5.04
CA GLN A 53 -22.11 -10.27 -4.40
C GLN A 53 -22.12 -8.87 -5.00
N ALA A 54 -20.99 -8.27 -5.33
CA ALA A 54 -20.93 -6.87 -5.75
C ALA A 54 -21.27 -6.66 -7.22
N ILE A 55 -20.79 -7.54 -8.13
CA ILE A 55 -20.95 -7.36 -9.59
C ILE A 55 -22.43 -7.15 -9.99
N PRO A 56 -23.40 -7.97 -9.54
CA PRO A 56 -24.79 -7.79 -9.91
C PRO A 56 -25.35 -6.42 -9.51
N HIS A 57 -25.03 -5.94 -8.30
CA HIS A 57 -25.51 -4.63 -7.83
C HIS A 57 -24.88 -3.47 -8.60
N VAL A 58 -23.60 -3.57 -8.94
CA VAL A 58 -22.93 -2.54 -9.76
C VAL A 58 -23.52 -2.50 -11.17
N LEU A 59 -23.80 -3.65 -11.78
CA LEU A 59 -24.45 -3.74 -13.10
C LEU A 59 -25.88 -3.16 -13.06
N ALA A 60 -26.62 -3.40 -11.98
CA ALA A 60 -27.95 -2.83 -11.77
C ALA A 60 -27.95 -1.31 -11.55
N GLY A 61 -26.79 -0.68 -11.37
CA GLY A 61 -26.68 0.77 -11.19
C GLY A 61 -26.81 1.25 -9.75
N SER A 62 -26.86 0.36 -8.77
CA SER A 62 -26.92 0.72 -7.35
C SER A 62 -25.60 1.27 -6.86
N ASP A 63 -25.63 2.27 -5.98
CA ASP A 63 -24.46 2.63 -5.19
C ASP A 63 -24.12 1.47 -4.25
N LEU A 64 -22.82 1.28 -4.01
CA LEU A 64 -22.37 0.11 -3.25
C LEU A 64 -21.33 0.49 -2.20
N MET A 65 -21.46 -0.08 -1.01
CA MET A 65 -20.47 -0.05 0.05
C MET A 65 -19.97 -1.47 0.29
N GLY A 66 -18.74 -1.75 -0.15
CA GLY A 66 -18.11 -3.07 -0.10
C GLY A 66 -17.05 -3.18 0.99
N ALA A 67 -17.23 -4.10 1.97
CA ALA A 67 -16.20 -4.45 2.92
C ALA A 67 -15.49 -5.73 2.50
N ALA A 68 -14.21 -5.58 2.13
CA ALA A 68 -13.37 -6.72 1.81
C ALA A 68 -11.89 -6.38 1.96
N GLN A 69 -11.11 -7.35 2.40
CA GLN A 69 -9.66 -7.18 2.58
C GLN A 69 -8.92 -7.08 1.23
N THR A 70 -7.67 -6.61 1.26
CA THR A 70 -6.79 -6.59 0.08
C THR A 70 -6.52 -8.03 -0.37
N GLY A 71 -6.54 -8.28 -1.70
CA GLY A 71 -6.31 -9.63 -2.27
C GLY A 71 -7.56 -10.51 -2.36
N THR A 72 -8.76 -10.02 -2.01
CA THR A 72 -10.03 -10.75 -2.16
C THR A 72 -10.66 -10.63 -3.55
N GLY A 73 -10.04 -9.87 -4.47
CA GLY A 73 -10.57 -9.67 -5.82
C GLY A 73 -11.46 -8.42 -5.98
N LYS A 74 -11.39 -7.43 -5.07
CA LYS A 74 -12.16 -6.17 -5.16
C LYS A 74 -12.03 -5.48 -6.51
N THR A 75 -10.81 -5.42 -7.05
CA THR A 75 -10.54 -4.72 -8.31
C THR A 75 -11.41 -5.24 -9.44
N ALA A 76 -11.51 -6.55 -9.63
CA ALA A 76 -12.40 -7.14 -10.62
C ALA A 76 -13.88 -6.92 -10.27
N ALA A 77 -14.24 -6.89 -8.98
CA ALA A 77 -15.61 -6.66 -8.54
C ALA A 77 -16.18 -5.29 -8.97
N PHE A 78 -15.31 -4.27 -9.13
CA PHE A 78 -15.75 -2.97 -9.65
C PHE A 78 -15.32 -2.71 -11.09
N VAL A 79 -14.14 -3.12 -11.54
CA VAL A 79 -13.66 -2.79 -12.90
C VAL A 79 -14.47 -3.53 -13.97
N LEU A 80 -14.79 -4.82 -13.78
CA LEU A 80 -15.54 -5.59 -14.78
C LEU A 80 -16.92 -4.97 -15.08
N PRO A 81 -17.78 -4.70 -14.07
CA PRO A 81 -19.05 -4.06 -14.33
C PRO A 81 -18.93 -2.61 -14.80
N ILE A 82 -17.87 -1.86 -14.43
CA ILE A 82 -17.60 -0.54 -14.98
C ILE A 82 -17.37 -0.64 -16.49
N ILE A 83 -16.46 -1.51 -16.94
CA ILE A 83 -16.19 -1.72 -18.37
C ILE A 83 -17.50 -2.08 -19.08
N GLN A 84 -18.29 -3.01 -18.55
CA GLN A 84 -19.59 -3.40 -19.13
C GLN A 84 -20.51 -2.19 -19.30
N LYS A 85 -20.63 -1.32 -18.30
CA LYS A 85 -21.55 -0.18 -18.33
C LYS A 85 -21.12 0.90 -19.30
N ILE A 86 -19.80 1.19 -19.42
CA ILE A 86 -19.27 2.22 -20.28
C ILE A 86 -18.92 1.70 -21.67
N LEU A 87 -19.05 0.39 -21.94
CA LEU A 87 -18.75 -0.21 -23.26
C LEU A 87 -19.55 0.45 -24.40
N ARG A 88 -20.75 0.97 -24.12
CA ARG A 88 -21.57 1.76 -25.06
C ARG A 88 -20.88 3.02 -25.56
N HIS A 89 -19.85 3.52 -24.87
CA HIS A 89 -19.06 4.70 -25.23
C HIS A 89 -17.75 4.34 -25.94
N ALA A 90 -17.43 3.04 -26.07
CA ALA A 90 -16.23 2.60 -26.75
C ALA A 90 -16.18 3.12 -28.18
N SER A 91 -15.03 3.65 -28.57
CA SER A 91 -14.82 4.26 -29.87
C SER A 91 -13.44 3.96 -30.41
N SER A 92 -13.34 3.57 -31.66
CA SER A 92 -12.06 3.42 -32.37
C SER A 92 -11.50 4.75 -32.90
N SER A 93 -12.18 5.87 -32.66
CA SER A 93 -11.77 7.20 -33.09
C SER A 93 -10.43 7.61 -32.44
N ALA A 94 -9.58 8.27 -33.22
CA ALA A 94 -8.38 8.92 -32.69
C ALA A 94 -8.66 10.26 -32.00
N SER A 95 -9.88 10.81 -32.13
CA SER A 95 -10.22 12.13 -31.58
C SER A 95 -10.40 12.10 -30.07
N PRO A 96 -9.63 12.87 -29.27
CA PRO A 96 -9.76 12.94 -27.83
C PRO A 96 -11.17 13.28 -27.33
N ALA A 97 -11.92 14.07 -28.09
CA ALA A 97 -13.28 14.46 -27.76
C ALA A 97 -14.26 13.27 -27.71
N ARG A 98 -13.90 12.13 -28.28
CA ARG A 98 -14.67 10.89 -28.23
C ARG A 98 -14.34 10.02 -27.02
N HIS A 99 -13.33 10.39 -26.26
CA HIS A 99 -12.82 9.64 -25.12
C HIS A 99 -12.82 10.48 -23.82
N PRO A 100 -13.99 11.01 -23.40
CA PRO A 100 -14.06 11.72 -22.12
C PRO A 100 -13.99 10.74 -20.95
N ILE A 101 -13.55 11.22 -19.78
CA ILE A 101 -13.49 10.42 -18.56
C ILE A 101 -14.93 10.07 -18.14
N ARG A 102 -15.25 8.77 -18.15
CA ARG A 102 -16.55 8.20 -17.76
C ARG A 102 -16.51 7.52 -16.39
N ALA A 103 -15.39 6.89 -16.08
CA ALA A 103 -15.17 6.25 -14.81
C ALA A 103 -13.92 6.84 -14.14
N LEU A 104 -14.06 7.21 -12.87
CA LEU A 104 -12.98 7.70 -12.03
C LEU A 104 -12.78 6.75 -10.86
N VAL A 105 -11.57 6.22 -10.70
CA VAL A 105 -11.18 5.39 -9.56
C VAL A 105 -10.14 6.14 -8.75
N LEU A 106 -10.45 6.46 -7.50
CA LEU A 106 -9.53 7.09 -6.55
C LEU A 106 -8.91 6.04 -5.65
N THR A 107 -7.59 6.09 -5.51
CA THR A 107 -6.81 5.19 -4.69
C THR A 107 -5.82 5.97 -3.80
N PRO A 108 -5.51 5.49 -2.58
CA PRO A 108 -4.64 6.21 -1.64
C PRO A 108 -3.17 6.25 -2.06
N THR A 109 -2.70 5.25 -2.80
CA THR A 109 -1.27 5.07 -3.09
C THR A 109 -1.01 4.91 -4.57
N ARG A 110 0.23 5.26 -4.98
CA ARG A 110 0.69 5.18 -6.38
C ARG A 110 0.70 3.74 -6.87
N GLU A 111 1.18 2.85 -6.03
CA GLU A 111 1.31 1.43 -6.33
C GLU A 111 -0.06 0.79 -6.58
N LEU A 112 -1.04 1.11 -5.72
CA LEU A 112 -2.41 0.62 -5.93
C LEU A 112 -3.03 1.23 -7.20
N ALA A 113 -2.76 2.51 -7.48
CA ALA A 113 -3.23 3.14 -8.71
C ALA A 113 -2.70 2.42 -9.96
N VAL A 114 -1.41 2.11 -9.99
CA VAL A 114 -0.78 1.36 -11.10
C VAL A 114 -1.38 -0.04 -11.21
N GLN A 115 -1.50 -0.77 -10.10
CA GLN A 115 -2.09 -2.11 -10.07
C GLN A 115 -3.53 -2.12 -10.59
N VAL A 116 -4.37 -1.17 -10.16
CA VAL A 116 -5.75 -1.06 -10.65
C VAL A 116 -5.79 -0.73 -12.14
N ALA A 117 -4.88 0.12 -12.62
CA ALA A 117 -4.80 0.48 -14.04
C ALA A 117 -4.36 -0.70 -14.92
N GLU A 118 -3.39 -1.50 -14.48
CA GLU A 118 -2.95 -2.72 -15.16
C GLU A 118 -4.10 -3.72 -15.27
N ASN A 119 -4.86 -3.90 -14.19
CA ASN A 119 -6.06 -4.74 -14.20
C ASN A 119 -7.13 -4.19 -15.15
N ALA A 120 -7.39 -2.87 -15.10
CA ALA A 120 -8.36 -2.24 -16.00
C ALA A 120 -7.96 -2.41 -17.48
N ALA A 121 -6.69 -2.23 -17.81
CA ALA A 121 -6.15 -2.45 -19.15
C ALA A 121 -6.29 -3.93 -19.57
N SER A 122 -5.98 -4.87 -18.68
CA SER A 122 -6.12 -6.31 -18.95
C SER A 122 -7.58 -6.70 -19.22
N TYR A 123 -8.52 -6.20 -18.42
CA TYR A 123 -9.94 -6.54 -18.58
C TYR A 123 -10.60 -5.84 -19.76
N SER A 124 -10.11 -4.66 -20.18
CA SER A 124 -10.60 -3.93 -21.35
C SER A 124 -9.87 -4.26 -22.65
N LYS A 125 -8.91 -5.19 -22.64
CA LYS A 125 -7.98 -5.51 -23.74
C LYS A 125 -8.65 -5.76 -25.11
N HIS A 126 -9.84 -6.32 -25.12
CA HIS A 126 -10.57 -6.62 -26.35
C HIS A 126 -11.62 -5.57 -26.70
N THR A 127 -11.63 -4.44 -25.98
CA THR A 127 -12.53 -3.30 -26.21
C THR A 127 -11.74 -2.11 -26.77
N ASP A 128 -12.46 -1.10 -27.28
CA ASP A 128 -11.85 0.17 -27.67
C ASP A 128 -11.83 1.19 -26.53
N LEU A 129 -12.04 0.77 -25.28
CA LEU A 129 -11.95 1.62 -24.09
C LEU A 129 -10.51 1.83 -23.69
N ARG A 130 -10.18 3.06 -23.30
CA ARG A 130 -8.84 3.46 -22.85
C ARG A 130 -8.81 3.64 -21.35
N ALA A 131 -7.84 3.04 -20.70
CA ALA A 131 -7.56 3.23 -19.29
C ALA A 131 -6.24 3.97 -19.12
N ALA A 132 -6.18 4.88 -18.13
CA ALA A 132 -4.96 5.58 -17.78
C ALA A 132 -4.84 5.75 -16.27
N VAL A 133 -3.60 5.98 -15.82
CA VAL A 133 -3.29 6.23 -14.43
C VAL A 133 -2.55 7.55 -14.24
N VAL A 134 -2.92 8.31 -13.19
CA VAL A 134 -2.22 9.53 -12.78
C VAL A 134 -1.88 9.50 -11.30
N TYR A 135 -0.61 9.70 -10.98
CA TYR A 135 -0.11 9.69 -9.60
C TYR A 135 1.10 10.60 -9.42
N GLY A 136 1.33 11.04 -8.19
CA GLY A 136 2.43 11.96 -7.88
C GLY A 136 3.81 11.31 -7.84
N GLY A 137 4.88 12.13 -7.86
CA GLY A 137 6.27 11.69 -7.69
C GLY A 137 6.95 11.18 -8.97
N VAL A 138 6.31 11.37 -10.13
CA VAL A 138 6.87 11.16 -11.47
C VAL A 138 6.60 12.39 -12.32
N ASP A 139 7.26 12.50 -13.48
CA ASP A 139 7.05 13.63 -14.39
C ASP A 139 5.57 13.70 -14.83
N MET A 140 5.05 14.92 -14.83
CA MET A 140 3.68 15.21 -15.21
C MET A 140 3.47 15.18 -16.74
N LYS A 141 4.52 15.37 -17.53
CA LYS A 141 4.43 15.52 -18.99
C LYS A 141 3.83 14.30 -19.67
N GLU A 142 4.26 13.10 -19.29
CA GLU A 142 3.76 11.85 -19.87
C GLU A 142 2.26 11.68 -19.56
N GLN A 143 1.87 11.98 -18.31
CA GLN A 143 0.47 11.90 -17.88
C GLN A 143 -0.39 12.93 -18.60
N VAL A 144 0.13 14.14 -18.86
CA VAL A 144 -0.54 15.18 -19.64
C VAL A 144 -0.77 14.71 -21.08
N ALA A 145 0.23 14.09 -21.71
CA ALA A 145 0.10 13.55 -23.07
C ALA A 145 -0.98 12.46 -23.12
N THR A 146 -0.98 11.55 -22.17
CA THR A 146 -1.99 10.47 -22.06
C THR A 146 -3.40 11.01 -21.89
N LEU A 147 -3.60 11.95 -20.96
CA LEU A 147 -4.93 12.57 -20.72
C LEU A 147 -5.43 13.37 -21.93
N ARG A 148 -4.53 14.07 -22.65
CA ARG A 148 -4.88 14.81 -23.87
C ARG A 148 -5.34 13.90 -25.02
N ASN A 149 -4.88 12.67 -25.04
CA ASN A 149 -5.34 11.67 -26.04
C ASN A 149 -6.75 11.15 -25.73
N GLY A 150 -7.29 11.46 -24.55
CA GLY A 150 -8.60 11.02 -24.09
C GLY A 150 -8.57 9.59 -23.50
N VAL A 151 -9.30 9.41 -22.42
CA VAL A 151 -9.41 8.12 -21.71
C VAL A 151 -10.79 8.02 -21.06
N GLU A 152 -11.42 6.86 -21.10
CA GLU A 152 -12.72 6.62 -20.47
C GLU A 152 -12.58 6.21 -19.01
N ILE A 153 -11.51 5.48 -18.67
CA ILE A 153 -11.27 4.99 -17.31
C ILE A 153 -10.02 5.67 -16.78
N LEU A 154 -10.20 6.54 -15.80
CA LEU A 154 -9.10 7.22 -15.13
C LEU A 154 -8.92 6.69 -13.71
N ILE A 155 -7.75 6.16 -13.43
CA ILE A 155 -7.32 5.78 -12.10
C ILE A 155 -6.39 6.87 -11.56
N ALA A 156 -6.60 7.33 -10.32
CA ALA A 156 -5.84 8.47 -9.82
C ALA A 156 -5.55 8.41 -8.32
N THR A 157 -4.41 8.98 -7.92
CA THR A 157 -4.22 9.44 -6.54
C THR A 157 -4.75 10.88 -6.41
N PRO A 158 -5.42 11.24 -5.28
CA PRO A 158 -6.17 12.50 -5.18
C PRO A 158 -5.35 13.75 -5.51
N GLY A 159 -4.17 13.93 -4.90
CA GLY A 159 -3.36 15.13 -5.09
C GLY A 159 -2.96 15.35 -6.56
N ARG A 160 -2.46 14.32 -7.27
CA ARG A 160 -2.06 14.44 -8.68
C ARG A 160 -3.26 14.70 -9.61
N LEU A 161 -4.41 14.14 -9.30
CA LEU A 161 -5.62 14.45 -10.05
C LEU A 161 -5.98 15.94 -9.94
N LEU A 162 -5.90 16.49 -8.73
CA LEU A 162 -6.12 17.94 -8.52
C LEU A 162 -5.11 18.81 -9.29
N ASP A 163 -3.84 18.39 -9.39
CA ASP A 163 -2.84 19.09 -10.23
C ASP A 163 -3.27 19.12 -11.72
N HIS A 164 -3.74 17.99 -12.25
CA HIS A 164 -4.23 17.90 -13.62
C HIS A 164 -5.53 18.68 -13.84
N ILE A 165 -6.43 18.73 -12.88
CA ILE A 165 -7.64 19.54 -12.93
C ILE A 165 -7.28 21.04 -12.89
N GLY A 166 -6.39 21.44 -11.97
CA GLY A 166 -5.90 22.83 -11.88
C GLY A 166 -5.22 23.32 -13.15
N SER A 167 -4.52 22.41 -13.84
CA SER A 167 -3.89 22.67 -15.14
C SER A 167 -4.85 22.55 -16.33
N LYS A 168 -6.15 22.32 -16.10
CA LYS A 168 -7.20 22.13 -17.13
C LYS A 168 -6.91 20.99 -18.11
N VAL A 169 -6.16 19.98 -17.68
CA VAL A 169 -5.82 18.79 -18.47
C VAL A 169 -6.86 17.69 -18.28
N ALA A 170 -7.33 17.50 -17.04
CA ALA A 170 -8.39 16.56 -16.71
C ALA A 170 -9.73 17.28 -16.60
N ASN A 171 -10.75 16.77 -17.32
CA ASN A 171 -12.13 17.24 -17.25
C ASN A 171 -13.02 16.11 -16.73
N LEU A 172 -13.65 16.32 -15.59
CA LEU A 172 -14.47 15.32 -14.90
C LEU A 172 -15.98 15.50 -15.14
N SER A 173 -16.40 16.44 -16.00
CA SER A 173 -17.82 16.77 -16.21
C SER A 173 -18.68 15.64 -16.79
N GLN A 174 -18.05 14.58 -17.31
CA GLN A 174 -18.75 13.43 -17.89
C GLN A 174 -18.54 12.13 -17.11
N VAL A 175 -18.09 12.22 -15.87
CA VAL A 175 -17.94 11.05 -14.98
C VAL A 175 -19.32 10.50 -14.62
N GLU A 176 -19.56 9.26 -14.97
CA GLU A 176 -20.79 8.52 -14.67
C GLU A 176 -20.62 7.59 -13.46
N ILE A 177 -19.38 7.14 -13.20
CA ILE A 177 -19.07 6.20 -12.12
C ILE A 177 -17.85 6.70 -11.35
N LEU A 178 -18.00 6.79 -10.01
CA LEU A 178 -16.92 7.08 -9.07
C LEU A 178 -16.65 5.85 -8.22
N VAL A 179 -15.38 5.47 -8.08
CA VAL A 179 -14.93 4.46 -7.13
C VAL A 179 -13.98 5.08 -6.13
N LEU A 180 -14.22 4.82 -4.84
CA LEU A 180 -13.29 5.10 -3.76
C LEU A 180 -12.74 3.75 -3.28
N ASP A 181 -11.52 3.39 -3.69
CA ASP A 181 -10.89 2.13 -3.29
C ASP A 181 -9.90 2.35 -2.14
N GLU A 182 -9.94 1.47 -1.14
CA GLU A 182 -9.26 1.63 0.16
C GLU A 182 -9.59 2.99 0.83
N ALA A 183 -10.91 3.27 0.96
CA ALA A 183 -11.40 4.54 1.49
C ALA A 183 -10.92 4.83 2.93
N ASP A 184 -10.83 3.81 3.80
CA ASP A 184 -10.23 3.89 5.13
C ASP A 184 -8.80 4.44 5.07
N ARG A 185 -8.03 3.98 4.12
CA ARG A 185 -6.66 4.44 3.88
C ARG A 185 -6.59 5.89 3.44
N MET A 186 -7.50 6.31 2.56
CA MET A 186 -7.55 7.70 2.13
C MET A 186 -7.84 8.64 3.31
N LEU A 187 -8.68 8.22 4.26
CA LEU A 187 -8.93 8.97 5.48
C LEU A 187 -7.70 9.01 6.39
N ASP A 188 -7.05 7.86 6.65
CA ASP A 188 -5.84 7.78 7.45
C ASP A 188 -4.70 8.67 6.93
N MET A 189 -4.61 8.81 5.60
CA MET A 189 -3.61 9.66 4.95
C MET A 189 -4.01 11.14 4.86
N GLY A 190 -5.19 11.50 5.38
CA GLY A 190 -5.68 12.88 5.40
C GLY A 190 -6.19 13.40 4.07
N PHE A 191 -6.55 12.54 3.13
CA PHE A 191 -7.06 12.94 1.81
C PHE A 191 -8.53 13.40 1.80
N LEU A 192 -9.21 13.44 2.94
CA LEU A 192 -10.62 13.85 2.99
C LEU A 192 -10.89 15.20 2.32
N PRO A 193 -10.08 16.28 2.55
CA PRO A 193 -10.27 17.55 1.85
C PRO A 193 -10.09 17.45 0.34
N ASP A 194 -9.14 16.64 -0.13
CA ASP A 194 -8.89 16.46 -1.56
C ASP A 194 -10.02 15.67 -2.22
N LEU A 195 -10.53 14.62 -1.53
CA LEU A 195 -11.71 13.87 -1.99
C LEU A 195 -12.91 14.78 -2.15
N GLN A 196 -13.19 15.64 -1.16
CA GLN A 196 -14.29 16.61 -1.23
C GLN A 196 -14.16 17.50 -2.47
N ARG A 197 -12.98 18.12 -2.67
CA ARG A 197 -12.72 18.99 -3.82
C ARG A 197 -12.92 18.27 -5.17
N ILE A 198 -12.52 16.98 -5.28
CA ILE A 198 -12.71 16.19 -6.49
C ILE A 198 -14.18 15.87 -6.69
N ILE A 199 -14.87 15.45 -5.63
CA ILE A 199 -16.28 15.04 -5.68
C ILE A 199 -17.18 16.22 -6.06
N ASP A 200 -16.85 17.44 -5.64
CA ASP A 200 -17.59 18.67 -5.98
C ASP A 200 -17.46 19.03 -7.48
N LEU A 201 -16.47 18.49 -8.19
CA LEU A 201 -16.21 18.73 -9.63
C LEU A 201 -16.83 17.69 -10.56
N ILE A 202 -17.38 16.60 -10.03
CA ILE A 202 -18.03 15.56 -10.83
C ILE A 202 -19.55 15.67 -10.75
N PRO A 203 -20.28 15.16 -11.77
CA PRO A 203 -21.73 15.23 -11.78
C PRO A 203 -22.36 14.63 -10.53
N THR A 204 -23.43 15.26 -10.02
CA THR A 204 -24.21 14.72 -8.91
C THR A 204 -24.94 13.44 -9.30
N GLN A 205 -25.38 13.36 -10.56
CA GLN A 205 -26.01 12.15 -11.09
C GLN A 205 -24.94 11.18 -11.59
N ARG A 206 -24.46 10.33 -10.68
CA ARG A 206 -23.47 9.30 -10.92
C ARG A 206 -23.76 8.08 -10.04
N GLN A 207 -23.15 6.97 -10.36
CA GLN A 207 -23.04 5.81 -9.46
C GLN A 207 -21.77 5.94 -8.63
N THR A 208 -21.84 5.71 -7.32
CA THR A 208 -20.69 5.78 -6.42
C THR A 208 -20.47 4.43 -5.75
N LEU A 209 -19.24 3.92 -5.84
CA LEU A 209 -18.82 2.66 -5.23
C LEU A 209 -17.74 2.97 -4.18
N LEU A 210 -17.91 2.52 -2.96
CA LEU A 210 -16.95 2.68 -1.88
C LEU A 210 -16.47 1.30 -1.42
N PHE A 211 -15.17 1.06 -1.53
CA PHE A 211 -14.53 -0.14 -1.03
C PHE A 211 -13.58 0.20 0.12
N SER A 212 -13.68 -0.56 1.20
CA SER A 212 -12.87 -0.37 2.41
C SER A 212 -12.58 -1.73 3.06
N ALA A 213 -11.51 -1.82 3.83
CA ALA A 213 -11.28 -3.01 4.66
C ALA A 213 -12.09 -2.96 5.96
N THR A 214 -12.44 -1.76 6.42
CA THR A 214 -13.19 -1.53 7.66
C THR A 214 -14.36 -0.57 7.45
N PHE A 215 -15.43 -0.74 8.24
CA PHE A 215 -16.57 0.17 8.28
C PHE A 215 -16.58 0.95 9.59
N SER A 216 -15.51 1.75 9.79
CA SER A 216 -15.44 2.68 10.92
C SER A 216 -16.57 3.72 10.87
N PRO A 217 -16.87 4.42 11.98
CA PRO A 217 -17.85 5.52 11.99
C PRO A 217 -17.55 6.59 10.94
N GLU A 218 -16.27 6.89 10.70
CA GLU A 218 -15.79 7.86 9.72
C GLU A 218 -16.11 7.40 8.30
N ILE A 219 -15.88 6.12 7.98
CA ILE A 219 -16.22 5.53 6.68
C ILE A 219 -17.72 5.52 6.46
N LYS A 220 -18.51 5.19 7.48
CA LYS A 220 -19.98 5.26 7.39
C LYS A 220 -20.45 6.70 7.14
N LYS A 221 -19.85 7.69 7.81
CA LYS A 221 -20.15 9.11 7.57
C LYS A 221 -19.78 9.53 6.15
N LEU A 222 -18.62 9.11 5.65
CA LEU A 222 -18.20 9.36 4.26
C LEU A 222 -19.21 8.76 3.27
N ALA A 223 -19.62 7.50 3.50
CA ALA A 223 -20.63 6.84 2.67
C ALA A 223 -21.96 7.58 2.67
N GLN A 224 -22.45 8.00 3.83
CA GLN A 224 -23.69 8.80 3.96
C GLN A 224 -23.63 10.13 3.21
N SER A 225 -22.44 10.73 3.11
CA SER A 225 -22.26 12.02 2.42
C SER A 225 -22.24 11.89 0.90
N TYR A 226 -21.80 10.77 0.35
CA TYR A 226 -21.49 10.65 -1.08
C TYR A 226 -22.22 9.53 -1.82
N LEU A 227 -22.83 8.57 -1.13
CA LEU A 227 -23.58 7.48 -1.71
C LEU A 227 -25.08 7.69 -1.51
N ARG A 228 -25.86 7.23 -2.48
CA ARG A 228 -27.33 7.27 -2.47
C ARG A 228 -27.88 5.88 -2.18
N THR A 229 -28.49 5.70 -1.03
CA THR A 229 -29.08 4.40 -0.60
C THR A 229 -28.21 3.20 -0.99
N PRO A 230 -26.95 3.13 -0.54
CA PRO A 230 -26.01 2.12 -1.01
C PRO A 230 -26.41 0.72 -0.55
N VAL A 231 -26.20 -0.24 -1.42
CA VAL A 231 -26.21 -1.65 -1.02
C VAL A 231 -24.92 -1.94 -0.27
N THR A 232 -25.03 -2.52 0.92
CA THR A 232 -23.87 -2.93 1.72
C THR A 232 -23.55 -4.39 1.44
N VAL A 233 -22.35 -4.64 0.97
CA VAL A 233 -21.80 -5.98 0.76
C VAL A 233 -20.66 -6.20 1.74
N GLU A 234 -20.89 -7.01 2.75
CA GLU A 234 -19.87 -7.44 3.69
C GLU A 234 -19.52 -8.90 3.41
N VAL A 235 -18.40 -9.12 2.79
CA VAL A 235 -17.83 -10.46 2.81
C VAL A 235 -17.32 -10.67 4.22
N ALA A 236 -17.96 -11.63 4.93
CA ALA A 236 -17.59 -11.96 6.29
C ALA A 236 -16.07 -11.91 6.40
N ARG A 237 -15.58 -11.15 7.37
CA ARG A 237 -14.14 -11.17 7.70
C ARG A 237 -13.81 -12.65 7.85
N GLN A 238 -13.19 -13.23 6.84
CA GLN A 238 -12.55 -14.49 7.07
C GLN A 238 -11.52 -14.16 8.15
N ASN A 239 -11.87 -14.35 9.40
CA ASN A 239 -10.90 -14.48 10.50
C ASN A 239 -9.88 -15.59 10.14
N ALA A 240 -10.15 -16.34 9.09
CA ALA A 240 -9.28 -17.30 8.46
C ALA A 240 -7.86 -16.76 8.15
N ALA A 241 -7.67 -15.47 7.86
CA ALA A 241 -6.29 -14.95 7.78
C ALA A 241 -5.63 -14.91 9.17
N ALA A 242 -6.40 -14.70 10.24
CA ALA A 242 -5.89 -14.79 11.60
C ALA A 242 -5.75 -16.26 12.07
N ASP A 243 -6.55 -17.18 11.51
CA ASP A 243 -6.54 -18.60 11.88
C ASP A 243 -5.54 -19.41 11.05
N THR A 244 -5.25 -18.99 9.82
CA THR A 244 -4.24 -19.63 8.95
C THR A 244 -2.83 -19.10 9.18
N VAL A 245 -2.68 -17.95 9.86
CA VAL A 245 -1.38 -17.34 10.17
C VAL A 245 -0.95 -17.72 11.58
N LYS A 246 0.18 -18.44 11.68
CA LYS A 246 0.83 -18.69 12.97
C LYS A 246 1.42 -17.38 13.48
N GLN A 247 0.91 -16.90 14.62
CA GLN A 247 1.35 -15.64 15.23
C GLN A 247 2.16 -15.92 16.47
N VAL A 248 3.38 -15.36 16.50
CA VAL A 248 4.33 -15.54 17.60
C VAL A 248 4.86 -14.16 18.02
N VAL A 249 4.95 -13.97 19.33
CA VAL A 249 5.56 -12.79 19.95
C VAL A 249 6.85 -13.19 20.64
N HIS A 250 7.92 -12.44 20.38
CA HIS A 250 9.15 -12.56 21.13
C HIS A 250 9.38 -11.28 21.95
N MET A 251 9.50 -11.43 23.26
CA MET A 251 9.87 -10.31 24.12
C MET A 251 11.36 -10.04 24.00
N VAL A 252 11.73 -8.88 23.47
CA VAL A 252 13.12 -8.55 23.11
C VAL A 252 13.42 -7.11 23.50
N ALA A 253 14.58 -6.86 24.11
CA ALA A 253 15.02 -5.50 24.35
C ALA A 253 15.22 -4.75 23.01
N SER A 254 14.91 -3.46 22.97
CA SER A 254 14.96 -2.66 21.74
C SER A 254 16.32 -2.72 21.03
N ALA A 255 17.42 -2.74 21.80
CA ALA A 255 18.78 -2.87 21.29
C ALA A 255 19.10 -4.22 20.61
N ASP A 256 18.36 -5.26 20.96
CA ASP A 256 18.57 -6.63 20.47
C ASP A 256 17.62 -7.04 19.35
N LYS A 257 16.65 -6.23 19.00
CA LYS A 257 15.64 -6.55 17.95
C LYS A 257 16.28 -6.87 16.59
N GLN A 258 17.36 -6.18 16.20
CA GLN A 258 18.09 -6.50 14.95
C GLN A 258 18.67 -7.92 15.01
N ARG A 259 19.36 -8.27 16.09
CA ARG A 259 19.93 -9.62 16.29
C ARG A 259 18.84 -10.68 16.34
N ALA A 260 17.68 -10.34 16.93
CA ALA A 260 16.53 -11.23 16.97
C ALA A 260 16.02 -11.57 15.55
N ILE A 261 15.97 -10.59 14.63
CA ILE A 261 15.62 -10.83 13.22
C ILE A 261 16.59 -11.83 12.60
N VAL A 262 17.89 -11.63 12.77
CA VAL A 262 18.92 -12.55 12.21
C VAL A 262 18.68 -13.98 12.72
N ARG A 263 18.49 -14.16 14.03
CA ARG A 263 18.20 -15.47 14.64
C ARG A 263 16.93 -16.12 14.11
N VAL A 264 15.87 -15.33 13.93
CA VAL A 264 14.61 -15.79 13.32
C VAL A 264 14.83 -16.29 11.91
N LEU A 265 15.54 -15.52 11.08
CA LEU A 265 15.81 -15.88 9.68
C LEU A 265 16.71 -17.10 9.58
N GLU A 266 17.72 -17.23 10.45
CA GLU A 266 18.57 -18.45 10.53
C GLU A 266 17.77 -19.68 10.98
N ALA A 267 16.89 -19.51 11.98
CA ALA A 267 16.02 -20.59 12.44
C ALA A 267 15.09 -21.08 11.33
N ARG A 268 14.51 -20.16 10.54
CA ARG A 268 13.69 -20.49 9.37
C ARG A 268 14.49 -21.28 8.34
N THR A 269 15.72 -20.86 8.04
CA THR A 269 16.61 -21.59 7.13
C THR A 269 16.91 -23.00 7.62
N ARG A 270 17.20 -23.18 8.91
CA ARG A 270 17.43 -24.50 9.51
C ARG A 270 16.20 -25.42 9.43
N GLN A 271 15.00 -24.86 9.42
CA GLN A 271 13.73 -25.57 9.27
C GLN A 271 13.36 -25.81 7.79
N GLY A 272 14.19 -25.42 6.83
CA GLY A 272 13.87 -25.52 5.40
C GLY A 272 12.81 -24.52 4.91
N LEU A 273 12.49 -23.50 5.74
CA LEU A 273 11.51 -22.48 5.40
C LEU A 273 12.16 -21.31 4.63
N SER A 274 11.39 -20.67 3.80
CA SER A 274 11.83 -19.49 3.05
C SER A 274 12.24 -18.36 3.98
N ARG A 275 13.33 -17.65 3.63
CA ARG A 275 13.77 -16.42 4.28
C ARG A 275 13.03 -15.19 3.77
N GLN A 276 12.31 -15.32 2.65
CA GLN A 276 11.59 -14.20 2.08
C GLN A 276 10.53 -13.67 3.06
N CYS A 277 10.67 -12.40 3.44
CA CYS A 277 9.78 -11.77 4.40
C CYS A 277 9.68 -10.25 4.23
N ILE A 278 8.60 -9.69 4.77
CA ILE A 278 8.46 -8.25 4.95
C ILE A 278 8.67 -7.92 6.43
N ILE A 279 9.50 -6.92 6.70
CA ILE A 279 9.75 -6.40 8.05
C ILE A 279 9.17 -5.00 8.17
N PHE A 280 8.28 -4.81 9.13
CA PHE A 280 7.64 -3.52 9.37
C PHE A 280 8.32 -2.71 10.45
N THR A 281 8.53 -1.41 10.17
CA THR A 281 9.03 -0.37 11.08
C THR A 281 8.12 0.85 11.03
N ASN A 282 8.07 1.62 12.12
CA ASN A 282 7.18 2.79 12.23
C ASN A 282 7.76 4.07 11.61
N SER A 283 9.08 4.12 11.36
CA SER A 283 9.74 5.32 10.85
C SER A 283 10.55 5.08 9.58
N ARG A 284 10.62 6.10 8.70
CA ARG A 284 11.43 6.07 7.48
C ARG A 284 12.92 5.87 7.79
N LEU A 285 13.41 6.58 8.80
CA LEU A 285 14.81 6.48 9.25
C LEU A 285 15.10 5.09 9.83
N GLY A 286 14.20 4.54 10.64
CA GLY A 286 14.29 3.18 11.19
C GLY A 286 14.32 2.14 10.06
N CYS A 287 13.45 2.27 9.07
CA CYS A 287 13.42 1.44 7.89
C CYS A 287 14.76 1.41 7.15
N ALA A 288 15.30 2.59 6.81
CA ALA A 288 16.59 2.69 6.11
C ALA A 288 17.77 2.16 6.94
N LYS A 289 17.79 2.44 8.26
CA LYS A 289 18.85 1.96 9.16
C LYS A 289 18.81 0.43 9.31
N LEU A 290 17.62 -0.13 9.50
CA LEU A 290 17.46 -1.58 9.68
C LEU A 290 17.87 -2.33 8.40
N ALA A 291 17.43 -1.89 7.22
CA ALA A 291 17.83 -2.53 5.96
C ALA A 291 19.35 -2.56 5.80
N ARG A 292 20.03 -1.43 5.98
CA ARG A 292 21.50 -1.34 5.92
C ARG A 292 22.20 -2.20 6.99
N ALA A 293 21.58 -2.34 8.15
CA ALA A 293 22.12 -3.17 9.22
C ALA A 293 22.04 -4.66 8.84
N LEU A 294 20.91 -5.11 8.29
CA LEU A 294 20.72 -6.46 7.79
C LEU A 294 21.64 -6.79 6.61
N GLU A 295 21.87 -5.83 5.70
CA GLU A 295 22.86 -5.98 4.61
C GLU A 295 24.28 -6.21 5.14
N ARG A 296 24.70 -5.48 6.19
CA ARG A 296 26.00 -5.69 6.86
C ARG A 296 26.11 -7.05 7.52
N ASP A 297 24.96 -7.59 8.00
CA ASP A 297 24.88 -8.94 8.56
C ASP A 297 24.79 -10.03 7.46
N GLY A 298 24.96 -9.67 6.18
CA GLY A 298 24.98 -10.60 5.04
C GLY A 298 23.59 -11.02 4.54
N ILE A 299 22.53 -10.31 4.96
CA ILE A 299 21.16 -10.58 4.51
C ILE A 299 20.84 -9.69 3.32
N LYS A 300 20.32 -10.27 2.23
CA LYS A 300 19.89 -9.50 1.05
C LYS A 300 18.61 -8.73 1.37
N ALA A 301 18.79 -7.53 1.91
CA ALA A 301 17.68 -6.67 2.34
C ALA A 301 17.52 -5.44 1.42
N GLY A 302 16.31 -4.90 1.37
CA GLY A 302 16.01 -3.65 0.70
C GLY A 302 14.98 -2.84 1.49
N ALA A 303 15.00 -1.51 1.35
CA ALA A 303 14.11 -0.61 2.07
C ALA A 303 13.10 0.06 1.15
N ILE A 304 11.82 0.11 1.57
CA ILE A 304 10.77 0.92 0.93
C ILE A 304 10.16 1.87 1.96
N HIS A 305 10.34 3.17 1.75
CA HIS A 305 9.78 4.23 2.60
C HIS A 305 9.54 5.52 1.80
N GLY A 306 8.85 6.49 2.41
CA GLY A 306 8.40 7.71 1.73
C GLY A 306 9.50 8.62 1.17
N ASP A 307 10.75 8.52 1.65
CA ASP A 307 11.88 9.33 1.15
C ASP A 307 12.56 8.71 -0.09
N LYS A 308 12.16 7.49 -0.48
CA LYS A 308 12.61 6.86 -1.73
C LYS A 308 11.85 7.42 -2.92
N SER A 309 12.57 7.70 -4.01
CA SER A 309 11.94 8.04 -5.29
C SER A 309 11.08 6.89 -5.82
N GLN A 310 10.13 7.20 -6.70
CA GLN A 310 9.26 6.15 -7.27
C GLN A 310 10.08 5.09 -8.03
N GLY A 311 11.09 5.51 -8.79
CA GLY A 311 11.97 4.57 -9.49
C GLY A 311 12.70 3.62 -8.55
N GLU A 312 13.29 4.13 -7.45
CA GLU A 312 13.93 3.28 -6.44
C GLU A 312 12.94 2.30 -5.79
N ARG A 313 11.71 2.73 -5.52
CA ARG A 313 10.67 1.87 -4.92
C ARG A 313 10.30 0.75 -5.88
N THR A 314 10.09 1.05 -7.16
CA THR A 314 9.79 0.06 -8.20
C THR A 314 10.94 -0.95 -8.32
N LEU A 315 12.17 -0.48 -8.47
CA LEU A 315 13.36 -1.35 -8.57
C LEU A 315 13.51 -2.26 -7.34
N THR A 316 13.30 -1.72 -6.12
CA THR A 316 13.38 -2.51 -4.89
C THR A 316 12.27 -3.57 -4.83
N LEU A 317 11.05 -3.22 -5.25
CA LEU A 317 9.92 -4.14 -5.28
C LEU A 317 10.13 -5.27 -6.31
N ASP A 318 10.61 -4.94 -7.50
CA ASP A 318 10.90 -5.92 -8.55
C ASP A 318 12.03 -6.87 -8.14
N ALA A 319 13.08 -6.34 -7.51
CA ALA A 319 14.17 -7.14 -6.93
C ALA A 319 13.66 -8.08 -5.82
N PHE A 320 12.68 -7.64 -5.03
CA PHE A 320 12.05 -8.47 -4.01
C PHE A 320 11.13 -9.54 -4.62
N LYS A 321 10.31 -9.19 -5.62
CA LYS A 321 9.45 -10.13 -6.34
C LYS A 321 10.25 -11.22 -7.06
N SER A 322 11.39 -10.85 -7.65
CA SER A 322 12.29 -11.78 -8.32
C SER A 322 13.19 -12.60 -7.39
N GLY A 323 13.16 -12.35 -6.07
CA GLY A 323 13.98 -13.05 -5.08
C GLY A 323 15.44 -12.62 -5.01
N VAL A 324 15.84 -11.56 -5.73
CA VAL A 324 17.16 -10.94 -5.62
C VAL A 324 17.34 -10.34 -4.21
N ILE A 325 16.27 -9.74 -3.67
CA ILE A 325 16.17 -9.30 -2.27
C ILE A 325 15.30 -10.33 -1.54
N GLU A 326 15.78 -10.81 -0.40
CA GLU A 326 15.08 -11.78 0.44
C GLU A 326 14.22 -11.09 1.51
N VAL A 327 14.65 -9.92 1.98
CA VAL A 327 14.03 -9.18 3.07
C VAL A 327 13.65 -7.78 2.62
N LEU A 328 12.35 -7.47 2.66
CA LEU A 328 11.86 -6.14 2.38
C LEU A 328 11.54 -5.42 3.69
N VAL A 329 12.31 -4.38 4.03
CA VAL A 329 12.01 -3.52 5.18
C VAL A 329 11.12 -2.37 4.72
N ALA A 330 9.97 -2.19 5.37
CA ALA A 330 8.98 -1.22 4.91
C ALA A 330 8.30 -0.47 6.08
N THR A 331 7.88 0.77 5.81
CA THR A 331 6.92 1.47 6.66
C THR A 331 5.49 1.12 6.22
N ASP A 332 4.50 1.24 7.12
CA ASP A 332 3.10 0.96 6.81
C ASP A 332 2.63 1.70 5.55
N VAL A 333 2.86 3.00 5.50
CA VAL A 333 2.45 3.83 4.36
C VAL A 333 3.07 3.34 3.05
N ALA A 334 4.33 2.91 3.07
CA ALA A 334 5.05 2.48 1.88
C ALA A 334 4.73 1.04 1.46
N ALA A 335 4.38 0.17 2.41
CA ALA A 335 3.99 -1.21 2.14
C ALA A 335 2.52 -1.36 1.70
N ARG A 336 1.73 -0.32 1.95
CA ARG A 336 0.31 -0.27 1.54
C ARG A 336 0.20 -0.16 0.02
N GLY A 337 -0.75 -0.87 -0.54
CA GLY A 337 -0.95 -0.91 -2.00
C GLY A 337 0.13 -1.66 -2.78
N LEU A 338 1.16 -2.22 -2.11
CA LEU A 338 2.10 -3.10 -2.79
C LEU A 338 1.41 -4.41 -3.17
N ASP A 339 1.43 -4.71 -4.46
CA ASP A 339 1.10 -6.04 -4.95
C ASP A 339 2.27 -6.97 -4.67
N ILE A 340 2.23 -7.56 -3.49
CA ILE A 340 3.20 -8.58 -3.09
C ILE A 340 2.44 -9.90 -2.94
N PRO A 341 2.88 -10.97 -3.60
CA PRO A 341 2.29 -12.30 -3.43
C PRO A 341 2.24 -12.67 -1.94
N SER A 342 1.42 -13.65 -1.58
CA SER A 342 1.34 -14.13 -0.21
C SER A 342 2.73 -14.46 0.33
N MET A 343 3.17 -13.71 1.35
CA MET A 343 4.50 -13.87 1.93
C MET A 343 4.54 -15.10 2.85
N PRO A 344 5.63 -15.87 2.84
CA PRO A 344 5.81 -16.93 3.81
C PRO A 344 5.99 -16.41 5.24
N CYS A 345 6.45 -15.18 5.40
CA CYS A 345 6.68 -14.58 6.73
C CYS A 345 6.50 -13.05 6.73
N VAL A 346 5.92 -12.56 7.83
CA VAL A 346 5.85 -11.14 8.17
C VAL A 346 6.48 -10.93 9.54
N ILE A 347 7.36 -9.94 9.67
CA ILE A 347 8.01 -9.60 10.94
C ILE A 347 7.64 -8.16 11.32
N ASN A 348 7.04 -7.97 12.49
CA ASN A 348 6.86 -6.65 13.08
C ASN A 348 8.10 -6.36 13.96
N HIS A 349 9.06 -5.59 13.43
CA HIS A 349 10.22 -5.10 14.19
C HIS A 349 9.76 -4.11 15.28
N GLU A 350 8.77 -3.30 14.95
CA GLU A 350 8.07 -2.40 15.85
C GLU A 350 6.56 -2.64 15.72
N LEU A 351 5.84 -2.67 16.84
CA LEU A 351 4.38 -2.76 16.78
C LEU A 351 3.80 -1.45 16.21
N PRO A 352 2.73 -1.54 15.42
CA PRO A 352 2.08 -0.34 14.91
C PRO A 352 1.38 0.43 16.05
N TYR A 353 1.26 1.75 15.89
CA TYR A 353 0.54 2.59 16.85
C TYR A 353 -0.98 2.32 16.87
N ASN A 354 -1.54 1.87 15.75
CA ASN A 354 -2.93 1.47 15.63
C ASN A 354 -3.03 -0.05 15.52
N ALA A 355 -3.84 -0.66 16.38
CA ALA A 355 -4.03 -2.12 16.40
C ALA A 355 -4.59 -2.68 15.07
N GLU A 356 -5.39 -1.90 14.33
CA GLU A 356 -5.90 -2.31 13.01
C GLU A 356 -4.77 -2.48 11.99
N ASP A 357 -3.71 -1.66 12.05
CA ASP A 357 -2.57 -1.78 11.16
C ASP A 357 -1.81 -3.11 11.36
N PHE A 358 -1.83 -3.68 12.57
CA PHE A 358 -1.27 -5.01 12.81
C PHE A 358 -1.95 -6.07 11.96
N ILE A 359 -3.28 -6.05 11.87
CA ILE A 359 -4.06 -6.97 11.03
C ILE A 359 -3.72 -6.77 9.56
N HIS A 360 -3.55 -5.53 9.13
CA HIS A 360 -3.15 -5.21 7.74
C HIS A 360 -1.73 -5.69 7.41
N ARG A 361 -0.79 -5.64 8.38
CA ARG A 361 0.58 -6.13 8.22
C ARG A 361 0.58 -7.65 8.10
N ILE A 362 -0.04 -8.36 9.04
CA ILE A 362 -0.07 -9.83 9.02
C ILE A 362 -0.88 -10.37 7.84
N GLY A 363 -1.87 -9.62 7.34
CA GLY A 363 -2.60 -9.94 6.11
C GLY A 363 -1.76 -9.90 4.83
N ARG A 364 -0.42 -9.69 4.90
CA ARG A 364 0.52 -9.93 3.80
C ARG A 364 0.94 -11.39 3.70
N THR A 365 0.63 -12.21 4.70
CA THR A 365 0.83 -13.66 4.71
C THR A 365 -0.50 -14.40 4.88
N GLY A 366 -0.54 -15.70 4.71
CA GLY A 366 -1.74 -16.52 4.93
C GLY A 366 -2.90 -16.28 3.96
N ARG A 367 -2.64 -15.82 2.73
CA ARG A 367 -3.68 -15.53 1.73
C ARG A 367 -4.05 -16.77 0.92
N ALA A 368 -5.30 -16.80 0.43
CA ALA A 368 -5.81 -17.83 -0.46
C ALA A 368 -5.63 -19.28 0.06
N GLY A 369 -5.77 -19.48 1.38
CA GLY A 369 -5.63 -20.80 1.99
C GLY A 369 -4.19 -21.25 2.25
N SER A 370 -3.18 -20.44 1.93
CA SER A 370 -1.78 -20.70 2.27
C SER A 370 -1.53 -20.44 3.76
N THR A 371 -0.68 -21.23 4.39
CA THR A 371 -0.20 -20.97 5.75
C THR A 371 0.93 -19.95 5.72
N GLY A 372 1.09 -19.19 6.80
CA GLY A 372 2.17 -18.22 6.93
C GLY A 372 2.49 -17.88 8.37
N ASP A 373 3.66 -17.27 8.58
CA ASP A 373 4.14 -16.87 9.90
C ASP A 373 4.08 -15.35 10.09
N ALA A 374 3.54 -14.91 11.21
CA ALA A 374 3.61 -13.52 11.65
C ALA A 374 4.36 -13.45 12.99
N ILE A 375 5.48 -12.75 13.00
CA ILE A 375 6.37 -12.67 14.16
C ILE A 375 6.41 -11.21 14.62
N ALA A 376 6.21 -10.98 15.91
CA ALA A 376 6.32 -9.66 16.52
C ALA A 376 7.48 -9.62 17.52
N LEU A 377 8.36 -8.64 17.38
CA LEU A 377 9.44 -8.35 18.32
C LEU A 377 9.00 -7.21 19.23
N VAL A 378 8.68 -7.51 20.48
CA VAL A 378 8.05 -6.57 21.41
C VAL A 378 9.00 -6.24 22.54
N ASP A 379 9.24 -4.95 22.77
CA ASP A 379 9.96 -4.51 23.95
C ASP A 379 9.02 -4.09 25.10
N ALA A 380 9.58 -3.79 26.23
CA ALA A 380 8.80 -3.45 27.43
C ALA A 380 7.92 -2.17 27.23
N SER A 381 8.34 -1.24 26.38
CA SER A 381 7.61 0.00 26.10
C SER A 381 6.39 -0.22 25.21
N GLU A 382 6.41 -1.28 24.39
CA GLU A 382 5.34 -1.62 23.44
C GLU A 382 4.24 -2.52 24.03
N LYS A 383 4.35 -2.88 25.32
CA LYS A 383 3.40 -3.79 25.97
C LYS A 383 1.94 -3.32 25.88
N ARG A 384 1.72 -2.01 26.00
CA ARG A 384 0.37 -1.42 25.83
C ARG A 384 -0.18 -1.62 24.42
N LEU A 385 0.67 -1.45 23.39
CA LEU A 385 0.27 -1.68 22.00
C LEU A 385 -0.08 -3.16 21.77
N LEU A 386 0.69 -4.08 22.38
CA LEU A 386 0.38 -5.51 22.33
C LEU A 386 -0.99 -5.81 22.98
N ASP A 387 -1.27 -5.26 24.16
CA ASP A 387 -2.55 -5.43 24.84
C ASP A 387 -3.72 -4.92 23.99
N ASP A 388 -3.56 -3.80 23.29
CA ASP A 388 -4.61 -3.24 22.44
C ASP A 388 -4.82 -4.09 21.16
N ILE A 389 -3.77 -4.67 20.58
CA ILE A 389 -3.84 -5.64 19.48
C ILE A 389 -4.59 -6.90 19.93
N GLU A 390 -4.25 -7.45 21.08
CA GLU A 390 -4.90 -8.66 21.64
C GLU A 390 -6.40 -8.43 21.91
N LYS A 391 -6.76 -7.25 22.43
CA LYS A 391 -8.17 -6.85 22.61
C LYS A 391 -8.93 -6.80 21.28
N LEU A 392 -8.32 -6.19 20.26
CA LEU A 392 -8.93 -6.11 18.92
C LEU A 392 -9.11 -7.51 18.32
N MET A 393 -8.14 -8.38 18.49
CA MET A 393 -8.17 -9.75 17.97
C MET A 393 -9.02 -10.69 18.83
N LYS A 394 -9.44 -10.26 20.02
CA LYS A 394 -10.17 -11.07 21.02
C LYS A 394 -9.46 -12.38 21.40
N ARG A 395 -8.13 -12.39 21.32
CA ARG A 395 -7.29 -13.54 21.70
C ARG A 395 -5.92 -13.08 22.17
N LYS A 396 -5.30 -13.89 23.03
CA LYS A 396 -3.90 -13.72 23.43
C LYS A 396 -2.98 -14.24 22.34
N LEU A 397 -1.86 -13.55 22.13
CA LEU A 397 -0.83 -13.99 21.20
C LEU A 397 0.17 -14.91 21.92
N ASP A 398 0.73 -15.87 21.16
CA ASP A 398 1.66 -16.86 21.70
C ASP A 398 3.04 -16.22 21.93
N VAL A 399 3.42 -16.09 23.20
CA VAL A 399 4.72 -15.52 23.61
C VAL A 399 5.75 -16.64 23.73
N GLN A 400 6.75 -16.62 22.86
CA GLN A 400 7.80 -17.62 22.80
C GLN A 400 9.17 -17.01 23.07
N SER A 401 10.12 -17.83 23.57
CA SER A 401 11.53 -17.47 23.60
C SER A 401 12.08 -17.34 22.19
N LEU A 402 13.10 -16.48 22.00
CA LEU A 402 13.79 -16.39 20.72
C LEU A 402 14.44 -17.73 20.37
N PRO A 403 14.46 -18.11 19.08
CA PRO A 403 15.22 -19.26 18.61
C PRO A 403 16.69 -19.16 19.05
N GLU A 404 17.31 -20.29 19.39
CA GLU A 404 18.73 -20.33 19.68
C GLU A 404 19.53 -19.93 18.44
N GLY A 405 20.44 -18.97 18.60
CA GLY A 405 21.39 -18.59 17.53
C GLY A 405 22.37 -19.71 17.28
N SER A 406 22.89 -19.82 16.07
CA SER A 406 24.08 -20.61 15.80
C SER A 406 25.20 -20.07 16.72
N SER A 407 25.59 -20.87 17.68
CA SER A 407 26.68 -20.52 18.61
C SER A 407 28.01 -20.55 17.86
N SER A 408 28.33 -19.47 17.14
CA SER A 408 29.73 -19.09 16.98
C SER A 408 30.11 -18.24 18.22
N SER A 409 30.01 -18.88 19.36
CA SER A 409 30.61 -18.39 20.59
C SER A 409 32.10 -18.68 20.49
N SER A 410 32.85 -17.74 19.93
CA SER A 410 34.21 -17.57 20.45
C SER A 410 34.04 -17.20 21.92
N PRO A 411 34.53 -17.97 22.87
CA PRO A 411 34.46 -17.59 24.25
C PRO A 411 35.29 -16.33 24.41
N VAL A 412 34.60 -15.20 24.62
CA VAL A 412 35.29 -14.05 25.22
C VAL A 412 35.70 -14.52 26.61
N SER A 413 36.94 -15.03 26.65
CA SER A 413 37.62 -15.33 27.90
C SER A 413 37.48 -14.11 28.80
N SER A 414 36.65 -14.26 29.84
CA SER A 414 36.64 -13.36 30.98
C SER A 414 38.00 -13.46 31.67
N ARG A 415 39.01 -12.79 31.15
CA ARG A 415 40.21 -12.49 31.91
C ARG A 415 39.79 -11.46 32.94
N ALA A 416 39.62 -11.95 34.16
CA ALA A 416 39.69 -11.13 35.35
C ALA A 416 40.98 -10.30 35.26
N SER A 417 40.88 -9.05 34.90
CA SER A 417 41.98 -8.12 34.96
C SER A 417 42.19 -7.73 36.42
N SER A 418 43.19 -8.37 37.06
CA SER A 418 43.85 -7.78 38.24
C SER A 418 44.21 -6.34 37.92
N ARG A 419 43.70 -5.42 38.74
CA ARG A 419 44.08 -4.02 38.76
C ARG A 419 45.59 -3.94 39.04
N SER A 420 46.34 -3.43 38.07
CA SER A 420 47.63 -2.79 38.29
C SER A 420 47.47 -1.32 37.90
N ASP A 421 47.59 -0.46 38.90
CA ASP A 421 47.66 0.98 38.74
C ASP A 421 48.91 1.36 37.86
N VAL A 422 48.64 1.94 36.71
CA VAL A 422 49.65 2.70 35.94
C VAL A 422 48.95 3.97 35.48
N PRO A 423 49.44 5.16 35.80
CA PRO A 423 48.81 6.41 35.41
C PRO A 423 49.02 6.66 33.93
N ALA A 424 47.94 6.66 33.16
CA ALA A 424 47.93 7.07 31.77
C ALA A 424 47.95 8.60 31.69
N LYS A 425 49.12 9.19 31.49
CA LYS A 425 49.28 10.52 30.92
C LYS A 425 49.60 10.36 29.43
N MET A 426 48.59 10.58 28.62
CA MET A 426 48.72 11.12 27.26
C MET A 426 47.31 11.57 26.81
N SER A 427 46.95 12.77 27.24
CA SER A 427 45.87 13.53 26.62
C SER A 427 46.48 14.46 25.63
N ASP A 428 46.03 14.40 24.39
CA ASP A 428 46.41 15.30 23.30
C ASP A 428 46.23 16.75 23.76
N PRO A 429 47.28 17.62 23.60
CA PRO A 429 47.21 19.03 23.99
C PRO A 429 46.09 19.83 23.30
N PHE A 430 45.52 19.29 22.25
CA PHE A 430 44.43 19.89 21.50
C PHE A 430 43.17 20.13 22.36
N PHE A 431 42.92 19.35 23.41
CA PHE A 431 41.70 19.45 24.25
C PHE A 431 41.78 20.45 25.41
N TYR A 432 42.97 21.06 25.67
CA TYR A 432 43.17 21.91 26.84
C TYR A 432 43.79 23.29 26.54
N LYS A 433 44.03 23.62 25.27
CA LYS A 433 44.49 24.98 24.88
C LYS A 433 43.31 25.78 24.30
N PRO A 434 43.18 27.08 24.67
CA PRO A 434 42.23 27.97 23.99
C PRO A 434 42.60 28.09 22.51
N TYR A 435 41.60 28.16 21.64
CA TYR A 435 41.73 28.32 20.20
C TYR A 435 42.42 29.68 19.91
N GLU A 436 43.65 29.65 19.34
CA GLU A 436 44.28 30.82 18.75
C GLU A 436 44.06 30.79 17.23
N PRO A 437 43.42 31.82 16.64
CA PRO A 437 43.24 31.85 15.19
C PRO A 437 44.58 32.00 14.48
N SER A 438 44.90 31.07 13.60
CA SER A 438 46.09 31.11 12.73
C SER A 438 46.05 32.35 11.84
N ALA A 439 47.13 33.12 11.83
CA ALA A 439 47.30 34.29 10.97
C ALA A 439 47.25 33.87 9.49
N ALA A 440 46.56 34.67 8.70
CA ALA A 440 46.40 34.46 7.26
C ALA A 440 47.79 34.46 6.55
N PRO A 441 48.02 33.59 5.58
CA PRO A 441 49.28 33.59 4.84
C PRO A 441 49.38 34.84 3.97
N GLN A 442 50.50 35.58 4.14
CA GLN A 442 50.86 36.70 3.28
C GLN A 442 51.18 36.20 1.88
N SER A 443 50.54 36.79 0.89
CA SER A 443 50.79 36.56 -0.53
C SER A 443 52.12 37.10 -0.94
N SER A 444 53.08 36.23 -1.30
CA SER A 444 54.30 36.60 -2.01
C SER A 444 53.99 36.81 -3.49
N SER A 445 54.26 38.03 -3.94
CA SER A 445 54.25 38.45 -5.35
C SER A 445 55.40 37.82 -6.14
N VAL A 446 55.02 37.07 -7.20
CA VAL A 446 56.05 36.85 -8.30
C VAL A 446 55.41 37.43 -9.56
N ALA A 447 56.10 38.42 -10.09
CA ALA A 447 55.83 39.07 -11.35
C ALA A 447 56.32 38.19 -12.53
N THR A 448 55.47 37.98 -13.53
CA THR A 448 55.96 37.79 -14.90
C THR A 448 54.94 38.36 -15.89
N ASN A 449 55.49 39.14 -16.80
CA ASN A 449 54.89 39.83 -17.94
C ASN A 449 54.23 38.89 -18.95
N SER A 450 53.08 39.25 -19.53
CA SER A 450 53.01 39.72 -20.95
C SER A 450 51.57 39.73 -21.49
N ALA A 451 51.23 40.89 -22.09
CA ALA A 451 50.43 41.14 -23.28
C ALA A 451 48.93 40.79 -23.33
N GLU A 452 48.15 41.85 -23.20
CA GLU A 452 47.03 42.33 -24.04
C GLU A 452 46.08 41.32 -24.73
N LYS A 453 44.77 41.37 -24.31
CA LYS A 453 43.67 41.76 -25.23
C LYS A 453 42.43 42.17 -24.43
N LYS A 454 42.04 43.42 -24.60
CA LYS A 454 40.79 44.02 -24.09
C LYS A 454 39.59 43.43 -24.83
N VAL A 455 38.61 42.94 -24.10
CA VAL A 455 37.20 42.93 -24.49
C VAL A 455 36.39 43.33 -23.27
N GLY A 456 35.68 44.45 -23.38
CA GLY A 456 34.88 45.02 -22.31
C GLY A 456 33.57 44.28 -22.13
N ILE A 457 33.23 44.01 -20.89
CA ILE A 457 31.85 43.62 -20.48
C ILE A 457 31.50 44.47 -19.26
N THR A 458 30.45 45.29 -19.45
CA THR A 458 29.86 46.15 -18.44
C THR A 458 29.11 45.31 -17.39
N PRO A 459 29.19 45.61 -16.08
CA PRO A 459 28.43 44.89 -15.07
C PRO A 459 26.98 45.42 -14.97
N ALA A 460 26.05 44.51 -15.00
CA ALA A 460 24.64 44.77 -14.74
C ALA A 460 24.39 45.03 -13.24
N ARG A 461 23.69 46.13 -12.93
CA ARG A 461 23.25 46.49 -11.60
C ARG A 461 22.07 45.61 -11.13
N PRO A 462 21.96 45.25 -9.83
CA PRO A 462 20.78 44.60 -9.29
C PRO A 462 19.61 45.56 -9.11
N LEU A 463 18.45 45.15 -9.61
CA LEU A 463 17.19 45.84 -9.37
C LEU A 463 16.69 45.51 -7.96
N VAL A 464 16.64 46.53 -7.12
CA VAL A 464 15.93 46.52 -5.84
C VAL A 464 14.48 46.87 -6.12
N GLY A 465 13.55 45.96 -5.85
CA GLY A 465 12.13 46.21 -5.89
C GLY A 465 11.65 47.03 -4.69
N ALA A 466 11.08 48.20 -4.95
CA ALA A 466 10.39 48.99 -3.93
C ALA A 466 8.90 48.62 -3.87
N LEU A 467 8.47 48.12 -2.72
CA LEU A 467 7.09 48.10 -2.27
C LEU A 467 6.75 49.53 -1.81
N LEU A 468 5.64 50.09 -2.25
CA LEU A 468 4.69 50.85 -1.43
C LEU A 468 3.67 51.61 -2.31
N GLY A 469 2.40 51.30 -2.10
CA GLY A 469 1.38 52.25 -1.73
C GLY A 469 0.56 52.92 -2.81
N GLY A 470 -0.75 52.82 -2.69
CA GLY A 470 -1.64 53.90 -3.09
C GLY A 470 -3.00 53.50 -3.68
N PHE A 471 -3.96 53.30 -2.80
CA PHE A 471 -5.37 53.41 -3.13
C PHE A 471 -5.70 54.77 -3.80
N LYS A 472 -6.49 54.77 -4.88
CA LYS A 472 -7.50 55.78 -5.14
C LYS A 472 -8.67 55.22 -5.95
N LYS A 473 -9.87 55.48 -5.36
CA LYS A 473 -11.20 55.29 -5.98
C LYS A 473 -11.38 56.16 -7.24
N LYS A 474 -12.02 55.60 -8.21
CA LYS A 474 -13.26 56.17 -8.80
C LYS A 474 -14.03 55.02 -9.42
#